data_f875920dd65c6c1c82ac1724102ce509
#
_entry.id   f875920dd65c6c1c82ac1724102ce509
#
_cell.length_a   1.000
_cell.length_b   1.000
_cell.length_c   1.000
_cell.angle_alpha   90.00
_cell.angle_beta   90.00
_cell.angle_gamma   90.00
#
_symmetry.space_group_name_H-M   'P 1'
#
loop_
_entity.id
_entity.type
_entity.pdbx_description
1 polymer ?
#
loop_
_entity_poly.entity_id
_entity_poly.type
_entity_poly.pdbx_seq_one_letter_code
_entity_poly.pdbx_strand_id
1 'polypeptide(L)'
;MRWCLALLICALVAAVNALSSSGSRLLVVLDDTTEKSSYSTLWSDLEGRGYDLSFESPKSDQLSLFAHGERAYDHLLILPPKSKGLGPALTPKHILDFLNKDGNIVLALSGKSSTSSAISSLLLELDVHLSNDRSAVVIDHFNYDTLSAAEKHDVLLLQRPNALRTDVKAFFDGEGVLALPRVAPQTLGSDSQLLAPILKAPTTAYAYNPKEEMPSPDDIESTGSQLNVVSAIQARNSARFTVLGSVEALEDKWFSASVKAPNGKKVPTVNREFAKQLTGWTFKETGVLKVGKIEHHLATDGEVAAEDLNPKIYRIKNETVFNIEVSEYVYDKWVPFEVPGDDKLQLEFTMLSPFHRLALQPTSRTETSAVYSTQFVTPDQHGIFSFRVNYKRPFLTNIEEKHEVTVRHFAHDEYPRSWAISGGWVWIAGLWSVIGGFLAFVVVWLYSAPTADKAKKTQ
;
A
#
# COMPACT_ATOMS: atom_id res chain seq x y z
N MET A 1 48.11 20.69 -11.98
CA MET A 1 47.80 19.31 -12.42
C MET A 1 47.11 18.43 -11.34
N ARG A 2 47.51 18.44 -10.07
CA ARG A 2 46.87 17.61 -9.02
C ARG A 2 45.42 18.00 -8.70
N TRP A 3 45.05 19.27 -8.80
CA TRP A 3 43.68 19.75 -8.56
C TRP A 3 42.71 19.44 -9.69
N CYS A 4 43.19 19.42 -10.94
CA CYS A 4 42.36 19.00 -12.07
C CYS A 4 42.08 17.50 -12.07
N LEU A 5 42.99 16.68 -11.55
CA LEU A 5 42.77 15.23 -11.41
C LEU A 5 41.77 14.93 -10.30
N ALA A 6 41.77 15.67 -9.20
CA ALA A 6 40.79 15.54 -8.12
C ALA A 6 39.38 15.97 -8.55
N LEU A 7 39.28 17.05 -9.35
CA LEU A 7 38.01 17.47 -9.96
C LEU A 7 37.50 16.49 -11.02
N LEU A 8 38.38 15.86 -11.77
CA LEU A 8 38.01 14.83 -12.75
C LEU A 8 37.56 13.54 -12.06
N ILE A 9 38.17 13.17 -10.93
CA ILE A 9 37.75 12.02 -10.10
C ILE A 9 36.44 12.33 -9.38
N CYS A 10 36.20 13.55 -8.91
CA CYS A 10 34.89 13.96 -8.36
C CYS A 10 33.79 14.03 -9.43
N ALA A 11 34.12 14.36 -10.67
CA ALA A 11 33.18 14.36 -11.79
C ALA A 11 32.84 12.93 -12.31
N LEU A 12 33.78 11.98 -12.10
CA LEU A 12 33.57 10.55 -12.44
C LEU A 12 32.82 9.76 -11.36
N VAL A 13 32.59 10.35 -10.18
CA VAL A 13 31.76 9.80 -9.11
C VAL A 13 30.42 10.56 -9.00
N ALA A 14 29.96 11.19 -10.07
CA ALA A 14 28.54 11.33 -10.28
C ALA A 14 28.01 9.91 -10.60
N ALA A 15 27.91 9.08 -9.57
CA ALA A 15 27.19 7.83 -9.67
C ALA A 15 25.82 8.21 -10.23
N VAL A 16 25.51 7.74 -11.44
CA VAL A 16 24.15 7.80 -11.97
C VAL A 16 23.36 6.93 -11.00
N ASN A 17 22.79 7.57 -9.99
CA ASN A 17 21.91 6.86 -9.10
C ASN A 17 20.69 6.44 -9.93
N ALA A 18 20.37 5.16 -9.91
CA ALA A 18 19.13 4.72 -10.51
C ALA A 18 17.96 5.48 -9.90
N LEU A 19 16.92 5.73 -10.70
CA LEU A 19 15.68 6.33 -10.21
C LEU A 19 14.94 5.45 -9.19
N SER A 20 15.41 4.21 -8.98
CA SER A 20 14.85 3.27 -8.02
C SER A 20 15.32 3.54 -6.59
N SER A 21 14.39 3.53 -5.64
CA SER A 21 14.68 3.64 -4.20
C SER A 21 15.31 2.37 -3.59
N SER A 22 15.32 1.22 -4.32
CA SER A 22 15.77 -0.08 -3.80
C SER A 22 17.04 -0.62 -4.44
N GLY A 23 17.66 0.14 -5.36
CA GLY A 23 18.93 -0.22 -5.99
C GLY A 23 18.88 -0.17 -7.51
N SER A 24 20.04 -0.41 -8.15
CA SER A 24 20.23 -0.26 -9.60
C SER A 24 20.47 -1.57 -10.34
N ARG A 25 20.80 -2.66 -9.65
CA ARG A 25 21.21 -3.92 -10.27
C ARG A 25 20.00 -4.68 -10.78
N LEU A 26 19.84 -4.75 -12.09
CA LEU A 26 18.73 -5.45 -12.76
C LEU A 26 19.23 -6.68 -13.53
N LEU A 27 18.77 -7.84 -13.12
CA LEU A 27 18.98 -9.08 -13.86
C LEU A 27 17.86 -9.27 -14.89
N VAL A 28 18.25 -9.42 -16.14
CA VAL A 28 17.36 -9.77 -17.25
C VAL A 28 17.59 -11.23 -17.63
N VAL A 29 16.56 -12.04 -17.46
CA VAL A 29 16.59 -13.47 -17.84
C VAL A 29 16.01 -13.63 -19.24
N LEU A 30 16.83 -14.08 -20.17
CA LEU A 30 16.52 -14.20 -21.60
C LEU A 30 17.16 -15.47 -22.17
N ASP A 31 16.38 -16.30 -22.85
CA ASP A 31 16.85 -17.61 -23.36
C ASP A 31 17.85 -17.48 -24.54
N ASP A 32 17.68 -16.45 -25.37
CA ASP A 32 18.48 -16.25 -26.57
C ASP A 32 18.95 -14.78 -26.69
N THR A 33 20.26 -14.62 -26.82
CA THR A 33 20.85 -13.29 -27.02
C THR A 33 20.41 -12.61 -28.31
N THR A 34 19.95 -13.35 -29.33
CA THR A 34 19.39 -12.80 -30.57
C THR A 34 18.07 -12.06 -30.33
N GLU A 35 17.29 -12.46 -29.35
CA GLU A 35 16.04 -11.77 -28.97
C GLU A 35 16.29 -10.42 -28.27
N LYS A 36 17.51 -10.23 -27.73
CA LYS A 36 17.89 -8.97 -27.10
C LYS A 36 17.69 -7.75 -27.99
N SER A 37 17.96 -7.91 -29.31
CA SER A 37 17.82 -6.83 -30.29
C SER A 37 16.37 -6.38 -30.51
N SER A 38 15.38 -7.22 -30.22
CA SER A 38 13.96 -6.90 -30.37
C SER A 38 13.42 -5.94 -29.32
N TYR A 39 14.17 -5.74 -28.23
CA TYR A 39 13.81 -4.88 -27.09
C TYR A 39 14.80 -3.74 -26.87
N SER A 40 15.50 -3.30 -27.93
CA SER A 40 16.59 -2.32 -27.82
C SER A 40 16.17 -1.01 -27.16
N THR A 41 14.97 -0.54 -27.48
CA THR A 41 14.39 0.68 -26.89
C THR A 41 14.12 0.50 -25.37
N LEU A 42 13.63 -0.67 -24.97
CA LEU A 42 13.38 -0.99 -23.56
C LEU A 42 14.69 -0.95 -22.76
N TRP A 43 15.75 -1.58 -23.30
CA TRP A 43 17.07 -1.56 -22.63
C TRP A 43 17.63 -0.17 -22.53
N SER A 44 17.58 0.61 -23.61
CA SER A 44 18.02 2.01 -23.60
C SER A 44 17.23 2.86 -22.61
N ASP A 45 15.92 2.64 -22.48
CA ASP A 45 15.09 3.36 -21.51
C ASP A 45 15.44 2.98 -20.06
N LEU A 46 15.77 1.70 -19.78
CA LEU A 46 16.20 1.24 -18.47
C LEU A 46 17.58 1.76 -18.11
N GLU A 47 18.56 1.65 -19.02
CA GLU A 47 19.91 2.18 -18.85
C GLU A 47 19.86 3.71 -18.63
N GLY A 48 19.04 4.42 -19.42
CA GLY A 48 18.84 5.86 -19.28
C GLY A 48 18.24 6.28 -17.92
N ARG A 49 17.58 5.35 -17.21
CA ARG A 49 17.08 5.53 -15.84
C ARG A 49 18.10 5.09 -14.77
N GLY A 50 19.31 4.70 -15.19
CA GLY A 50 20.42 4.36 -14.29
C GLY A 50 20.44 2.91 -13.81
N TYR A 51 19.71 1.99 -14.48
CA TYR A 51 19.83 0.57 -14.16
C TYR A 51 21.08 -0.05 -14.79
N ASP A 52 21.77 -0.89 -14.02
CA ASP A 52 22.85 -1.75 -14.46
C ASP A 52 22.29 -3.10 -14.91
N LEU A 53 22.25 -3.32 -16.21
CA LEU A 53 21.62 -4.49 -16.83
C LEU A 53 22.58 -5.66 -16.95
N SER A 54 22.28 -6.75 -16.27
CA SER A 54 22.95 -8.05 -16.45
C SER A 54 22.04 -9.01 -17.23
N PHE A 55 22.54 -9.56 -18.32
CA PHE A 55 21.77 -10.48 -19.17
C PHE A 55 22.28 -11.90 -18.95
N GLU A 56 21.40 -12.80 -18.55
CA GLU A 56 21.73 -14.19 -18.29
C GLU A 56 20.68 -15.13 -18.91
N SER A 57 21.16 -16.30 -19.37
CA SER A 57 20.26 -17.37 -19.78
C SER A 57 19.74 -18.12 -18.55
N PRO A 58 18.47 -18.60 -18.56
CA PRO A 58 17.92 -19.41 -17.45
C PRO A 58 18.74 -20.64 -17.11
N LYS A 59 19.52 -21.13 -18.04
CA LYS A 59 20.36 -22.35 -17.90
C LYS A 59 21.83 -22.06 -17.62
N SER A 60 22.22 -20.80 -17.47
CA SER A 60 23.59 -20.41 -17.17
C SER A 60 24.01 -20.94 -15.80
N ASP A 61 25.16 -21.62 -15.74
CA ASP A 61 25.75 -22.07 -14.48
C ASP A 61 26.26 -20.91 -13.61
N GLN A 62 26.44 -19.73 -14.21
CA GLN A 62 26.87 -18.52 -13.53
C GLN A 62 25.72 -17.75 -12.88
N LEU A 63 24.49 -18.09 -13.27
CA LEU A 63 23.30 -17.43 -12.73
C LEU A 63 23.08 -17.82 -11.28
N SER A 64 23.08 -16.81 -10.41
CA SER A 64 22.69 -16.97 -9.01
C SER A 64 21.96 -15.72 -8.52
N LEU A 65 20.78 -15.88 -7.92
CA LEU A 65 20.03 -14.78 -7.34
C LEU A 65 20.63 -14.30 -6.02
N PHE A 66 21.42 -15.16 -5.38
CA PHE A 66 22.01 -14.88 -4.07
C PHE A 66 23.53 -15.13 -4.07
N ALA A 67 24.25 -14.22 -3.42
CA ALA A 67 25.68 -14.36 -3.13
C ALA A 67 25.88 -14.22 -1.62
N HIS A 68 26.48 -15.21 -0.99
CA HIS A 68 26.74 -15.23 0.46
C HIS A 68 25.50 -14.99 1.34
N GLY A 69 24.30 -15.40 0.86
CA GLY A 69 23.03 -15.21 1.56
C GLY A 69 22.35 -13.87 1.31
N GLU A 70 22.99 -12.91 0.66
CA GLU A 70 22.45 -11.63 0.25
C GLU A 70 21.99 -11.66 -1.21
N ARG A 71 21.12 -10.74 -1.61
CA ARG A 71 20.68 -10.59 -3.01
C ARG A 71 21.84 -10.12 -3.89
N ALA A 72 22.08 -10.83 -4.97
CA ALA A 72 23.06 -10.42 -6.00
C ALA A 72 22.51 -9.26 -6.84
N TYR A 73 21.19 -9.20 -7.03
CA TYR A 73 20.48 -8.21 -7.82
C TYR A 73 19.36 -7.58 -6.99
N ASP A 74 18.97 -6.36 -7.37
CA ASP A 74 17.88 -5.64 -6.70
C ASP A 74 16.54 -5.91 -7.40
N HIS A 75 16.60 -6.10 -8.71
CA HIS A 75 15.44 -6.31 -9.57
C HIS A 75 15.66 -7.49 -10.50
N LEU A 76 14.56 -8.09 -10.93
CA LEU A 76 14.53 -9.23 -11.82
C LEU A 76 13.48 -9.01 -12.93
N LEU A 77 13.89 -9.12 -14.19
CA LEU A 77 13.02 -9.13 -15.36
C LEU A 77 13.11 -10.49 -16.01
N ILE A 78 12.03 -11.26 -15.98
CA ILE A 78 11.96 -12.60 -16.59
C ILE A 78 11.15 -12.50 -17.86
N LEU A 79 11.80 -12.76 -19.00
CA LEU A 79 11.13 -12.96 -20.27
C LEU A 79 10.76 -14.44 -20.43
N PRO A 80 9.71 -14.79 -21.21
CA PRO A 80 9.22 -16.15 -21.29
C PRO A 80 10.29 -17.07 -21.91
N PRO A 81 10.76 -18.09 -21.17
CA PRO A 81 11.74 -19.02 -21.72
C PRO A 81 11.10 -19.95 -22.75
N LYS A 82 11.83 -20.28 -23.78
CA LYS A 82 11.44 -21.31 -24.77
C LYS A 82 11.56 -22.72 -24.18
N SER A 83 12.35 -22.86 -23.13
CA SER A 83 12.59 -24.13 -22.45
C SER A 83 11.48 -24.45 -21.46
N LYS A 84 11.21 -25.76 -21.24
CA LYS A 84 10.19 -26.20 -20.27
C LYS A 84 10.52 -25.88 -18.81
N GLY A 85 11.76 -25.57 -18.49
CA GLY A 85 12.24 -25.26 -17.12
C GLY A 85 13.06 -23.99 -17.06
N LEU A 86 13.10 -23.35 -15.92
CA LEU A 86 13.85 -22.12 -15.63
C LEU A 86 15.29 -22.36 -15.13
N GLY A 87 15.76 -23.63 -15.16
CA GLY A 87 17.07 -23.99 -14.63
C GLY A 87 17.12 -24.06 -13.09
N PRO A 88 18.26 -24.49 -12.51
CA PRO A 88 18.38 -24.73 -11.08
C PRO A 88 18.40 -23.47 -10.24
N ALA A 89 18.86 -22.33 -10.78
CA ALA A 89 18.95 -21.05 -10.07
C ALA A 89 17.61 -20.34 -9.95
N LEU A 90 16.68 -20.56 -10.87
CA LEU A 90 15.39 -19.89 -10.96
C LEU A 90 14.22 -20.83 -10.62
N THR A 91 14.37 -21.63 -9.57
CA THR A 91 13.25 -22.43 -9.07
C THR A 91 12.17 -21.51 -8.50
N PRO A 92 10.89 -21.92 -8.50
CA PRO A 92 9.82 -21.14 -7.85
C PRO A 92 10.16 -20.72 -6.43
N LYS A 93 10.79 -21.60 -5.67
CA LYS A 93 11.25 -21.32 -4.30
C LYS A 93 12.29 -20.19 -4.26
N HIS A 94 13.31 -20.23 -5.10
CA HIS A 94 14.35 -19.18 -5.13
C HIS A 94 13.78 -17.82 -5.55
N ILE A 95 12.79 -17.80 -6.46
CA ILE A 95 12.12 -16.57 -6.87
C ILE A 95 11.26 -16.02 -5.72
N LEU A 96 10.56 -16.89 -4.98
CA LEU A 96 9.81 -16.46 -3.78
C LEU A 96 10.75 -15.99 -2.67
N ASP A 97 11.89 -16.66 -2.46
CA ASP A 97 12.91 -16.23 -1.50
C ASP A 97 13.50 -14.86 -1.88
N PHE A 98 13.67 -14.59 -3.19
CA PHE A 98 14.10 -13.29 -3.69
C PHE A 98 13.05 -12.19 -3.41
N LEU A 99 11.77 -12.48 -3.61
CA LEU A 99 10.66 -11.58 -3.25
C LEU A 99 10.60 -11.34 -1.73
N ASN A 100 10.76 -12.39 -0.93
CA ASN A 100 10.77 -12.29 0.54
C ASN A 100 11.93 -11.46 1.09
N LYS A 101 13.01 -11.33 0.32
CA LYS A 101 14.16 -10.48 0.65
C LYS A 101 14.11 -9.11 -0.06
N ASP A 102 12.92 -8.56 -0.31
CA ASP A 102 12.67 -7.25 -0.93
C ASP A 102 13.12 -7.10 -2.39
N GLY A 103 13.32 -8.20 -3.10
CA GLY A 103 13.57 -8.18 -4.54
C GLY A 103 12.29 -7.85 -5.32
N ASN A 104 12.40 -7.06 -6.38
CA ASN A 104 11.25 -6.71 -7.20
C ASN A 104 11.33 -7.44 -8.55
N ILE A 105 10.19 -7.90 -9.05
CA ILE A 105 10.15 -8.82 -10.19
C ILE A 105 9.13 -8.36 -11.22
N VAL A 106 9.53 -8.35 -12.49
CA VAL A 106 8.64 -8.27 -13.65
C VAL A 106 8.71 -9.61 -14.37
N LEU A 107 7.58 -10.29 -14.47
CA LEU A 107 7.43 -11.52 -15.25
C LEU A 107 6.59 -11.23 -16.48
N ALA A 108 7.15 -11.42 -17.66
CA ALA A 108 6.41 -11.36 -18.90
C ALA A 108 6.01 -12.76 -19.36
N LEU A 109 4.77 -12.90 -19.81
CA LEU A 109 4.23 -14.11 -20.40
C LEU A 109 4.08 -13.96 -21.92
N SER A 110 3.86 -15.04 -22.62
CA SER A 110 3.59 -15.04 -24.06
C SER A 110 2.52 -16.06 -24.40
N GLY A 111 1.50 -15.65 -25.13
CA GLY A 111 0.54 -16.57 -25.73
C GLY A 111 1.07 -17.28 -26.99
N LYS A 112 2.26 -16.92 -27.49
CA LYS A 112 2.91 -17.57 -28.62
C LYS A 112 3.53 -18.92 -28.25
N SER A 113 4.08 -19.02 -27.06
CA SER A 113 4.70 -20.20 -26.50
C SER A 113 3.96 -20.67 -25.24
N SER A 114 3.89 -21.97 -25.05
CA SER A 114 3.30 -22.56 -23.86
C SER A 114 4.08 -22.14 -22.60
N THR A 115 3.40 -21.65 -21.60
CA THR A 115 4.00 -21.26 -20.32
C THR A 115 4.64 -22.47 -19.63
N SER A 116 5.87 -22.29 -19.12
CA SER A 116 6.58 -23.38 -18.41
C SER A 116 5.86 -23.78 -17.13
N SER A 117 5.96 -25.07 -16.76
CA SER A 117 5.35 -25.58 -15.52
C SER A 117 5.88 -24.88 -14.26
N ALA A 118 7.15 -24.50 -14.26
CA ALA A 118 7.76 -23.76 -13.14
C ALA A 118 7.12 -22.37 -12.95
N ILE A 119 6.89 -21.65 -14.03
CA ILE A 119 6.18 -20.34 -13.99
C ILE A 119 4.73 -20.55 -13.54
N SER A 120 4.02 -21.55 -14.08
CA SER A 120 2.65 -21.83 -13.67
C SER A 120 2.55 -22.18 -12.17
N SER A 121 3.48 -22.98 -11.64
CA SER A 121 3.52 -23.29 -10.22
C SER A 121 3.85 -22.05 -9.35
N LEU A 122 4.75 -21.19 -9.80
CA LEU A 122 5.07 -19.94 -9.13
C LEU A 122 3.85 -19.01 -9.05
N LEU A 123 3.16 -18.84 -10.16
CA LEU A 123 1.97 -17.98 -10.23
C LEU A 123 0.82 -18.52 -9.40
N LEU A 124 0.62 -19.85 -9.40
CA LEU A 124 -0.38 -20.50 -8.57
C LEU A 124 -0.13 -20.28 -7.06
N GLU A 125 1.13 -20.32 -6.63
CA GLU A 125 1.52 -20.02 -5.24
C GLU A 125 1.23 -18.56 -4.88
N LEU A 126 1.27 -17.66 -5.85
CA LEU A 126 0.96 -16.24 -5.70
C LEU A 126 -0.53 -15.91 -5.95
N ASP A 127 -1.41 -16.93 -6.05
CA ASP A 127 -2.85 -16.81 -6.29
C ASP A 127 -3.19 -16.15 -7.65
N VAL A 128 -2.29 -16.27 -8.63
CA VAL A 128 -2.52 -15.90 -10.02
C VAL A 128 -2.71 -17.18 -10.84
N HIS A 129 -3.91 -17.37 -11.34
CA HIS A 129 -4.28 -18.57 -12.09
C HIS A 129 -4.14 -18.31 -13.59
N LEU A 130 -3.40 -19.16 -14.26
CA LEU A 130 -3.37 -19.22 -15.72
C LEU A 130 -4.43 -20.19 -16.20
N SER A 131 -4.84 -20.06 -17.48
CA SER A 131 -5.71 -21.05 -18.11
C SER A 131 -5.11 -22.46 -18.01
N ASN A 132 -5.96 -23.46 -17.83
CA ASN A 132 -5.57 -24.87 -17.86
C ASN A 132 -4.87 -25.22 -19.16
N ASP A 133 -5.32 -24.62 -20.26
CA ASP A 133 -4.60 -24.68 -21.53
C ASP A 133 -3.52 -23.59 -21.58
N ARG A 134 -2.27 -24.05 -21.48
CA ARG A 134 -1.08 -23.19 -21.51
C ARG A 134 -0.81 -22.49 -22.83
N SER A 135 -1.57 -22.85 -23.88
CA SER A 135 -1.49 -22.24 -25.21
C SER A 135 -2.65 -21.28 -25.46
N ALA A 136 -3.54 -21.10 -24.49
CA ALA A 136 -4.65 -20.18 -24.62
C ALA A 136 -4.17 -18.73 -24.76
N VAL A 137 -4.88 -17.98 -25.58
CA VAL A 137 -4.70 -16.53 -25.79
C VAL A 137 -6.01 -15.82 -25.57
N VAL A 138 -5.93 -14.56 -25.15
CA VAL A 138 -7.11 -13.71 -25.05
C VAL A 138 -7.44 -13.16 -26.42
N ILE A 139 -8.69 -13.32 -26.84
CA ILE A 139 -9.22 -12.86 -28.12
C ILE A 139 -10.39 -11.92 -27.88
N ASP A 140 -10.49 -10.88 -28.70
CA ASP A 140 -11.65 -9.97 -28.70
C ASP A 140 -12.00 -9.60 -30.14
N HIS A 141 -13.25 -9.86 -30.54
CA HIS A 141 -13.74 -9.57 -31.89
C HIS A 141 -14.19 -8.12 -32.08
N PHE A 142 -14.23 -7.33 -31.01
CA PHE A 142 -14.66 -5.93 -31.06
C PHE A 142 -13.52 -4.94 -30.83
N ASN A 143 -12.51 -5.32 -30.04
CA ASN A 143 -11.40 -4.45 -29.64
C ASN A 143 -10.06 -5.07 -30.08
N TYR A 144 -9.85 -5.20 -31.38
CA TYR A 144 -8.64 -5.77 -31.96
C TYR A 144 -8.02 -4.84 -33.02
N ASP A 145 -6.74 -5.06 -33.35
CA ASP A 145 -6.08 -4.31 -34.41
C ASP A 145 -6.36 -4.90 -35.78
N THR A 146 -7.03 -4.14 -36.63
CA THR A 146 -7.37 -4.54 -38.00
C THR A 146 -6.19 -4.55 -38.96
N LEU A 147 -5.04 -3.94 -38.59
CA LEU A 147 -3.85 -3.88 -39.46
C LEU A 147 -2.97 -5.11 -39.31
N SER A 148 -2.85 -5.65 -38.11
CA SER A 148 -1.94 -6.78 -37.83
C SER A 148 -2.65 -8.07 -37.45
N ALA A 149 -3.91 -8.05 -37.08
CA ALA A 149 -4.66 -9.19 -36.54
C ALA A 149 -6.05 -9.35 -37.17
N ALA A 150 -6.21 -9.00 -38.43
CA ALA A 150 -7.50 -9.04 -39.14
C ALA A 150 -8.16 -10.42 -39.21
N GLU A 151 -7.38 -11.51 -39.16
CA GLU A 151 -7.89 -12.88 -39.26
C GLU A 151 -8.05 -13.56 -37.87
N LYS A 152 -7.12 -13.27 -36.95
CA LYS A 152 -7.04 -14.00 -35.67
C LYS A 152 -7.60 -13.24 -34.48
N HIS A 153 -7.75 -11.92 -34.58
CA HIS A 153 -8.21 -11.02 -33.54
C HIS A 153 -7.46 -11.18 -32.19
N ASP A 154 -6.16 -11.55 -32.29
CA ASP A 154 -5.28 -11.88 -31.18
C ASP A 154 -4.42 -10.69 -30.70
N VAL A 155 -4.63 -9.50 -31.25
CA VAL A 155 -4.01 -8.24 -30.80
C VAL A 155 -5.08 -7.38 -30.16
N LEU A 156 -5.10 -7.35 -28.84
CA LEU A 156 -6.05 -6.55 -28.08
C LEU A 156 -5.69 -5.07 -28.14
N LEU A 157 -6.69 -4.23 -28.34
CA LEU A 157 -6.59 -2.79 -28.22
C LEU A 157 -7.32 -2.34 -26.96
N LEU A 158 -6.57 -1.81 -26.00
CA LEU A 158 -7.09 -1.36 -24.73
C LEU A 158 -6.76 0.11 -24.51
N GLN A 159 -7.66 0.83 -23.86
CA GLN A 159 -7.34 2.14 -23.30
C GLN A 159 -6.39 1.96 -22.12
N ARG A 160 -5.55 2.97 -21.84
CA ARG A 160 -4.72 2.96 -20.64
C ARG A 160 -5.62 2.80 -19.40
N PRO A 161 -5.15 2.07 -18.38
CA PRO A 161 -5.96 1.82 -17.20
C PRO A 161 -6.29 3.11 -16.47
N ASN A 162 -7.53 3.22 -16.03
CA ASN A 162 -7.95 4.26 -15.11
C ASN A 162 -7.69 3.81 -13.67
N ALA A 163 -7.77 4.75 -12.74
CA ALA A 163 -7.75 4.43 -11.33
C ALA A 163 -8.81 3.35 -11.00
N LEU A 164 -8.44 2.34 -10.22
CA LEU A 164 -9.35 1.29 -9.78
C LEU A 164 -10.51 1.85 -8.96
N ARG A 165 -10.22 2.82 -8.12
CA ARG A 165 -11.15 3.56 -7.25
C ARG A 165 -10.55 4.94 -6.96
N THR A 166 -11.36 5.86 -6.47
CA THR A 166 -10.92 7.23 -6.12
C THR A 166 -9.91 7.27 -4.98
N ASP A 167 -9.91 6.25 -4.12
CA ASP A 167 -8.99 6.10 -2.99
C ASP A 167 -7.68 5.36 -3.35
N VAL A 168 -7.51 4.95 -4.61
CA VAL A 168 -6.31 4.27 -5.10
C VAL A 168 -5.54 5.18 -6.04
N LYS A 169 -4.26 5.41 -5.73
CA LYS A 169 -3.38 6.21 -6.57
C LYS A 169 -3.13 5.51 -7.91
N ALA A 170 -3.43 6.20 -9.01
CA ALA A 170 -3.21 5.67 -10.34
C ALA A 170 -1.79 6.01 -10.82
N PHE A 171 -0.96 4.98 -11.00
CA PHE A 171 0.40 5.12 -11.55
C PHE A 171 0.50 4.79 -13.03
N PHE A 172 -0.56 4.19 -13.58
CA PHE A 172 -0.58 3.65 -14.94
C PHE A 172 -1.56 4.39 -15.85
N ASP A 173 -2.22 5.40 -15.36
CA ASP A 173 -3.21 6.19 -16.09
C ASP A 173 -2.58 7.04 -17.20
N GLY A 174 -3.43 7.53 -18.07
CA GLY A 174 -3.08 8.39 -19.17
C GLY A 174 -3.97 8.16 -20.38
N GLU A 175 -3.80 9.01 -21.38
CA GLU A 175 -4.52 8.89 -22.65
C GLU A 175 -3.76 8.02 -23.64
N GLY A 176 -4.49 7.34 -24.51
CA GLY A 176 -3.96 6.57 -25.62
C GLY A 176 -4.32 5.08 -25.59
N VAL A 177 -4.00 4.41 -26.68
CA VAL A 177 -4.35 3.01 -26.93
C VAL A 177 -3.13 2.12 -26.74
N LEU A 178 -3.29 1.08 -25.94
CA LEU A 178 -2.32 0.01 -25.78
C LEU A 178 -2.63 -1.11 -26.78
N ALA A 179 -1.59 -1.64 -27.42
CA ALA A 179 -1.67 -2.83 -28.26
C ALA A 179 -0.99 -3.99 -27.54
N LEU A 180 -1.73 -5.02 -27.26
CA LEU A 180 -1.29 -6.20 -26.51
C LEU A 180 -1.46 -7.45 -27.38
N PRO A 181 -0.41 -7.88 -28.10
CA PRO A 181 -0.49 -9.05 -28.96
C PRO A 181 -0.40 -10.32 -28.12
N ARG A 182 -1.21 -11.31 -28.50
CA ARG A 182 -1.17 -12.69 -27.99
C ARG A 182 -1.03 -12.76 -26.45
N VAL A 183 -1.99 -12.17 -25.77
CA VAL A 183 -2.02 -12.11 -24.31
C VAL A 183 -2.31 -13.49 -23.73
N ALA A 184 -1.46 -13.95 -22.83
CA ALA A 184 -1.76 -15.12 -21.98
C ALA A 184 -2.83 -14.75 -20.95
N PRO A 185 -3.95 -15.48 -20.89
CA PRO A 185 -5.05 -15.19 -19.96
C PRO A 185 -4.62 -15.43 -18.50
N GLN A 186 -4.99 -14.50 -17.62
CA GLN A 186 -4.75 -14.57 -16.20
C GLN A 186 -6.06 -14.31 -15.45
N THR A 187 -6.31 -15.06 -14.39
CA THR A 187 -7.38 -14.79 -13.43
C THR A 187 -6.77 -14.64 -12.05
N LEU A 188 -7.29 -13.72 -11.25
CA LEU A 188 -6.79 -13.47 -9.90
C LEU A 188 -7.69 -14.16 -8.89
N GLY A 189 -7.08 -14.76 -7.87
CA GLY A 189 -7.82 -15.28 -6.73
C GLY A 189 -8.53 -14.15 -5.98
N SER A 190 -9.65 -14.48 -5.34
CA SER A 190 -10.50 -13.50 -4.65
C SER A 190 -10.06 -13.22 -3.21
N ASP A 191 -9.28 -14.10 -2.62
CA ASP A 191 -9.00 -14.10 -1.18
C ASP A 191 -7.78 -13.26 -0.80
N SER A 192 -6.87 -13.01 -1.74
CA SER A 192 -5.65 -12.28 -1.46
C SER A 192 -5.83 -10.77 -1.65
N GLN A 193 -5.66 -10.01 -0.58
CA GLN A 193 -5.61 -8.54 -0.61
C GLN A 193 -4.27 -8.00 -1.19
N LEU A 194 -3.31 -8.88 -1.43
CA LEU A 194 -1.99 -8.52 -1.98
C LEU A 194 -2.01 -8.41 -3.49
N LEU A 195 -3.09 -8.91 -4.13
CA LEU A 195 -3.29 -8.87 -5.57
C LEU A 195 -4.07 -7.64 -6.01
N ALA A 196 -3.62 -7.01 -7.08
CA ALA A 196 -4.33 -5.90 -7.69
C ALA A 196 -4.26 -6.01 -9.22
N PRO A 197 -5.40 -5.93 -9.94
CA PRO A 197 -5.38 -5.86 -11.39
C PRO A 197 -4.87 -4.48 -11.83
N ILE A 198 -3.90 -4.43 -12.74
CA ILE A 198 -3.48 -3.18 -13.40
C ILE A 198 -4.33 -2.96 -14.65
N LEU A 199 -4.46 -4.00 -15.47
CA LEU A 199 -5.19 -3.92 -16.73
C LEU A 199 -6.06 -5.17 -16.90
N LYS A 200 -7.35 -4.96 -17.08
CA LYS A 200 -8.34 -6.02 -17.33
C LYS A 200 -8.67 -6.11 -18.81
N ALA A 201 -9.07 -7.30 -19.24
CA ALA A 201 -9.61 -7.47 -20.57
C ALA A 201 -11.00 -6.81 -20.71
N PRO A 202 -11.42 -6.44 -21.93
CA PRO A 202 -12.76 -5.97 -22.20
C PRO A 202 -13.82 -7.04 -21.88
N THR A 203 -15.05 -6.61 -21.65
CA THR A 203 -16.18 -7.52 -21.36
C THR A 203 -16.47 -8.49 -22.49
N THR A 204 -16.07 -8.17 -23.73
CA THR A 204 -16.23 -8.97 -24.94
C THR A 204 -15.12 -9.98 -25.20
N ALA A 205 -14.03 -9.90 -24.40
CA ALA A 205 -12.88 -10.78 -24.55
C ALA A 205 -13.13 -12.15 -23.89
N TYR A 206 -12.48 -13.17 -24.40
CA TYR A 206 -12.48 -14.52 -23.86
C TYR A 206 -11.17 -15.24 -24.11
N ALA A 207 -10.87 -16.28 -23.31
CA ALA A 207 -9.71 -17.12 -23.49
C ALA A 207 -10.00 -18.23 -24.48
N TYR A 208 -9.11 -18.43 -25.47
CA TYR A 208 -9.26 -19.41 -26.52
C TYR A 208 -7.91 -20.01 -26.90
N ASN A 209 -7.90 -21.32 -27.20
CA ASN A 209 -6.72 -21.98 -27.76
C ASN A 209 -6.83 -22.04 -29.29
N PRO A 210 -6.00 -21.31 -30.06
CA PRO A 210 -6.07 -21.32 -31.51
C PRO A 210 -5.61 -22.62 -32.16
N LYS A 211 -5.16 -23.61 -31.39
CA LYS A 211 -4.73 -24.93 -31.90
C LYS A 211 -5.79 -25.99 -31.82
N GLU A 212 -6.86 -25.74 -31.08
CA GLU A 212 -7.99 -26.65 -30.92
C GLU A 212 -9.17 -26.19 -31.76
N GLU A 213 -9.94 -27.14 -32.28
CA GLU A 213 -11.23 -26.84 -32.90
C GLU A 213 -12.14 -26.26 -31.83
N MET A 214 -12.96 -25.28 -32.21
CA MET A 214 -13.77 -24.53 -31.26
C MET A 214 -14.67 -25.47 -30.45
N PRO A 215 -14.45 -25.58 -29.14
CA PRO A 215 -15.33 -26.33 -28.27
C PRO A 215 -16.69 -25.63 -28.20
N SER A 216 -17.66 -26.27 -27.55
CA SER A 216 -18.94 -25.65 -27.24
C SER A 216 -18.73 -24.32 -26.48
N PRO A 217 -19.60 -23.31 -26.64
CA PRO A 217 -19.57 -22.10 -25.85
C PRO A 217 -19.51 -22.33 -24.32
N ASP A 218 -19.94 -23.50 -23.87
CA ASP A 218 -19.94 -23.91 -22.45
C ASP A 218 -18.53 -24.31 -21.95
N ASP A 219 -17.57 -24.55 -22.85
CA ASP A 219 -16.20 -24.95 -22.53
C ASP A 219 -15.25 -23.75 -22.37
N ILE A 220 -15.73 -22.52 -22.51
CA ILE A 220 -14.93 -21.31 -22.32
C ILE A 220 -14.61 -21.13 -20.82
N GLU A 221 -13.34 -21.29 -20.45
CA GLU A 221 -12.89 -21.30 -19.07
C GLU A 221 -13.07 -19.93 -18.38
N SER A 222 -12.80 -18.84 -19.10
CA SER A 222 -12.85 -17.48 -18.54
C SER A 222 -13.18 -16.43 -19.59
N THR A 223 -14.02 -15.46 -19.18
CA THR A 223 -14.57 -14.44 -20.09
C THR A 223 -14.60 -13.06 -19.45
N GLY A 224 -14.54 -12.03 -20.28
CA GLY A 224 -14.80 -10.65 -19.91
C GLY A 224 -13.86 -10.10 -18.85
N SER A 225 -14.44 -9.35 -17.91
CA SER A 225 -13.68 -8.63 -16.87
C SER A 225 -13.05 -9.52 -15.79
N GLN A 226 -13.27 -10.84 -15.83
CA GLN A 226 -12.54 -11.81 -15.00
C GLN A 226 -11.12 -12.02 -15.50
N LEU A 227 -10.91 -11.82 -16.80
CA LEU A 227 -9.60 -11.90 -17.42
C LEU A 227 -8.77 -10.66 -17.11
N ASN A 228 -7.59 -10.89 -16.56
CA ASN A 228 -6.58 -9.86 -16.37
C ASN A 228 -5.48 -10.01 -17.42
N VAL A 229 -5.00 -8.89 -17.89
CA VAL A 229 -3.93 -8.80 -18.90
C VAL A 229 -2.61 -8.43 -18.23
N VAL A 230 -2.69 -7.55 -17.24
CA VAL A 230 -1.56 -7.15 -16.40
C VAL A 230 -2.02 -7.15 -14.95
N SER A 231 -1.29 -7.85 -14.11
CA SER A 231 -1.58 -7.95 -12.68
C SER A 231 -0.36 -7.58 -11.83
N ALA A 232 -0.63 -7.07 -10.66
CA ALA A 232 0.38 -6.71 -9.67
C ALA A 232 0.16 -7.46 -8.38
N ILE A 233 1.25 -7.81 -7.74
CA ILE A 233 1.31 -8.40 -6.42
C ILE A 233 2.23 -7.53 -5.59
N GLN A 234 1.77 -7.11 -4.42
CA GLN A 234 2.60 -6.42 -3.45
C GLN A 234 2.69 -7.27 -2.19
N ALA A 235 3.87 -7.79 -1.92
CA ALA A 235 4.12 -8.61 -0.74
C ALA A 235 4.02 -7.76 0.55
N ARG A 236 3.93 -8.42 1.71
CA ARG A 236 3.82 -7.72 3.00
C ARG A 236 5.04 -6.87 3.34
N ASN A 237 6.23 -7.27 2.87
CA ASN A 237 7.46 -6.48 2.95
C ASN A 237 7.53 -5.35 1.90
N SER A 238 6.43 -5.11 1.19
CA SER A 238 6.35 -4.12 0.10
C SER A 238 7.24 -4.43 -1.12
N ALA A 239 7.72 -5.66 -1.28
CA ALA A 239 8.30 -6.13 -2.52
C ALA A 239 7.21 -6.24 -3.59
N ARG A 240 7.55 -5.96 -4.85
CA ARG A 240 6.59 -5.86 -5.95
C ARG A 240 6.85 -6.92 -7.00
N PHE A 241 5.78 -7.56 -7.41
CA PHE A 241 5.80 -8.55 -8.47
C PHE A 241 4.72 -8.20 -9.50
N THR A 242 5.12 -8.03 -10.75
CA THR A 242 4.19 -7.69 -11.84
C THR A 242 4.17 -8.80 -12.86
N VAL A 243 2.99 -9.21 -13.28
CA VAL A 243 2.78 -10.20 -14.35
C VAL A 243 2.20 -9.50 -15.56
N LEU A 244 2.96 -9.47 -16.65
CA LEU A 244 2.56 -8.93 -17.94
C LEU A 244 2.14 -10.09 -18.86
N GLY A 245 0.90 -10.10 -19.33
CA GLY A 245 0.36 -11.17 -20.15
C GLY A 245 0.92 -11.24 -21.58
N SER A 246 1.58 -10.19 -22.06
CA SER A 246 2.15 -10.14 -23.42
C SER A 246 3.56 -9.56 -23.40
N VAL A 247 4.56 -10.42 -23.59
CA VAL A 247 5.95 -9.98 -23.75
C VAL A 247 6.15 -9.16 -25.04
N GLU A 248 5.41 -9.49 -26.07
CA GLU A 248 5.53 -8.80 -27.37
C GLU A 248 5.14 -7.32 -27.30
N ALA A 249 4.29 -6.95 -26.33
CA ALA A 249 3.95 -5.55 -26.07
C ALA A 249 5.16 -4.68 -25.67
N LEU A 250 6.27 -5.31 -25.25
CA LEU A 250 7.54 -4.64 -24.91
C LEU A 250 8.52 -4.57 -26.09
N GLU A 251 8.20 -5.18 -27.23
CA GLU A 251 9.07 -5.14 -28.41
C GLU A 251 9.09 -3.73 -29.06
N ASP A 252 10.23 -3.36 -29.62
CA ASP A 252 10.44 -2.10 -30.36
C ASP A 252 9.40 -1.87 -31.45
N LYS A 253 8.95 -2.95 -32.08
CA LYS A 253 7.91 -2.95 -33.11
C LYS A 253 6.61 -2.31 -32.58
N TRP A 254 6.20 -2.66 -31.33
CA TRP A 254 4.96 -2.17 -30.74
C TRP A 254 5.11 -0.83 -30.05
N PHE A 255 6.33 -0.42 -29.73
CA PHE A 255 6.61 0.91 -29.21
C PHE A 255 6.44 2.01 -30.25
N SER A 256 6.68 1.69 -31.52
CA SER A 256 6.55 2.61 -32.67
C SER A 256 5.35 2.32 -33.58
N ALA A 257 4.53 1.32 -33.23
CA ALA A 257 3.42 0.89 -34.08
C ALA A 257 2.28 1.95 -34.10
N SER A 258 1.50 1.84 -35.19
CA SER A 258 0.20 2.51 -35.27
C SER A 258 -0.87 1.46 -35.52
N VAL A 259 -1.91 1.51 -34.72
CA VAL A 259 -3.00 0.53 -34.70
C VAL A 259 -4.32 1.15 -35.13
N LYS A 260 -5.25 0.31 -35.55
CA LYS A 260 -6.58 0.72 -36.00
C LYS A 260 -7.64 -0.22 -35.45
N ALA A 261 -8.49 0.27 -34.58
CA ALA A 261 -9.68 -0.45 -34.16
C ALA A 261 -10.68 -0.63 -35.32
N PRO A 262 -11.58 -1.63 -35.31
CA PRO A 262 -12.52 -1.92 -36.40
C PRO A 262 -13.30 -0.69 -36.87
N ASN A 263 -13.74 0.14 -35.95
CA ASN A 263 -14.52 1.37 -36.25
C ASN A 263 -13.74 2.67 -35.99
N GLY A 264 -12.41 2.57 -35.82
CA GLY A 264 -11.56 3.68 -35.40
C GLY A 264 -10.69 4.26 -36.51
N LYS A 265 -10.03 5.35 -36.16
CA LYS A 265 -8.94 5.92 -36.96
C LYS A 265 -7.63 5.25 -36.59
N LYS A 266 -6.63 5.34 -37.46
CA LYS A 266 -5.27 4.92 -37.17
C LYS A 266 -4.65 5.85 -36.12
N VAL A 267 -4.19 5.27 -34.99
CA VAL A 267 -3.56 5.99 -33.88
C VAL A 267 -2.24 5.32 -33.49
N PRO A 268 -1.24 6.09 -33.03
CA PRO A 268 -0.01 5.50 -32.49
C PRO A 268 -0.30 4.78 -31.18
N THR A 269 0.50 3.75 -30.89
CA THR A 269 0.43 3.05 -29.61
C THR A 269 1.16 3.83 -28.50
N VAL A 270 0.74 3.65 -27.26
CA VAL A 270 1.40 4.21 -26.08
C VAL A 270 2.11 3.15 -25.23
N ASN A 271 2.46 2.04 -25.85
CA ASN A 271 3.09 0.90 -25.17
C ASN A 271 4.40 1.26 -24.47
N ARG A 272 5.24 2.10 -25.09
CA ARG A 272 6.52 2.52 -24.49
C ARG A 272 6.31 3.27 -23.18
N GLU A 273 5.33 4.19 -23.17
CA GLU A 273 5.03 4.98 -21.97
C GLU A 273 4.44 4.10 -20.85
N PHE A 274 3.54 3.21 -21.22
CA PHE A 274 2.99 2.24 -20.27
C PHE A 274 4.08 1.30 -19.71
N ALA A 275 4.99 0.81 -20.54
CA ALA A 275 6.13 -0.01 -20.12
C ALA A 275 7.03 0.74 -19.13
N LYS A 276 7.26 2.05 -19.33
CA LYS A 276 8.00 2.90 -18.38
C LYS A 276 7.28 3.01 -17.04
N GLN A 277 5.97 3.25 -17.05
CA GLN A 277 5.18 3.34 -15.82
C GLN A 277 5.15 1.99 -15.09
N LEU A 278 4.96 0.88 -15.81
CA LEU A 278 4.92 -0.47 -15.25
C LEU A 278 6.23 -0.85 -14.58
N THR A 279 7.35 -0.69 -15.30
CA THR A 279 8.68 -0.97 -14.76
C THR A 279 9.05 0.01 -13.65
N GLY A 280 8.70 1.29 -13.78
CA GLY A 280 8.95 2.31 -12.78
C GLY A 280 8.23 2.02 -11.47
N TRP A 281 6.96 1.60 -11.53
CA TRP A 281 6.25 1.17 -10.34
C TRP A 281 6.87 -0.11 -9.75
N THR A 282 7.08 -1.13 -10.57
CA THR A 282 7.60 -2.43 -10.09
C THR A 282 8.98 -2.28 -9.45
N PHE A 283 9.85 -1.50 -10.04
CA PHE A 283 11.22 -1.29 -9.53
C PHE A 283 11.34 -0.17 -8.49
N LYS A 284 10.21 0.25 -7.91
CA LYS A 284 10.18 1.24 -6.81
C LYS A 284 10.76 2.61 -7.17
N GLU A 285 10.52 3.09 -8.38
CA GLU A 285 10.75 4.51 -8.76
C GLU A 285 9.62 5.41 -8.28
N THR A 286 8.43 4.85 -8.06
CA THR A 286 7.22 5.58 -7.64
C THR A 286 6.43 4.79 -6.60
N GLY A 287 5.60 5.49 -5.82
CA GLY A 287 4.70 4.88 -4.87
C GLY A 287 5.38 4.24 -3.65
N VAL A 288 6.60 4.67 -3.32
CA VAL A 288 7.30 4.24 -2.11
C VAL A 288 7.07 5.26 -1.01
N LEU A 289 6.42 4.83 0.07
CA LEU A 289 6.17 5.66 1.23
C LEU A 289 7.28 5.44 2.27
N LYS A 290 7.67 6.52 2.93
CA LYS A 290 8.62 6.53 4.03
C LYS A 290 8.00 7.29 5.19
N VAL A 291 8.03 6.68 6.36
CA VAL A 291 7.69 7.34 7.62
C VAL A 291 8.95 8.04 8.14
N GLY A 292 8.82 9.32 8.42
CA GLY A 292 9.85 10.13 9.04
C GLY A 292 9.73 10.13 10.56
N LYS A 293 9.55 11.30 11.16
CA LYS A 293 9.39 11.43 12.60
C LYS A 293 7.97 11.03 13.02
N ILE A 294 7.89 10.30 14.14
CA ILE A 294 6.64 10.05 14.84
C ILE A 294 6.77 10.70 16.21
N GLU A 295 5.86 11.61 16.52
CA GLU A 295 5.87 12.38 17.75
C GLU A 295 4.49 12.31 18.40
N HIS A 296 4.47 12.14 19.70
CA HIS A 296 3.24 12.27 20.50
C HIS A 296 3.55 12.98 21.81
N HIS A 297 2.65 13.83 22.24
CA HIS A 297 2.83 14.65 23.42
C HIS A 297 1.48 15.04 24.04
N LEU A 298 1.49 15.62 25.24
CA LEU A 298 0.31 16.24 25.82
C LEU A 298 -0.05 17.50 25.04
N ALA A 299 -1.34 17.75 24.85
CA ALA A 299 -1.79 19.00 24.27
C ALA A 299 -1.43 20.16 25.21
N THR A 300 -0.58 21.06 24.73
CA THR A 300 -0.11 22.23 25.44
C THR A 300 -0.28 23.46 24.55
N ASP A 301 -0.64 24.61 25.11
CA ASP A 301 -0.67 25.86 24.38
C ASP A 301 0.78 26.37 24.19
N GLY A 302 1.35 26.19 23.01
CA GLY A 302 2.69 26.64 22.65
C GLY A 302 3.61 25.57 22.09
N GLU A 303 4.89 25.91 21.91
CA GLU A 303 5.91 24.95 21.47
C GLU A 303 6.19 23.92 22.55
N VAL A 304 6.19 22.65 22.15
CA VAL A 304 6.47 21.52 23.03
C VAL A 304 7.99 21.41 23.19
N ALA A 305 8.46 21.36 24.42
CA ALA A 305 9.89 21.15 24.70
C ALA A 305 10.31 19.73 24.23
N ALA A 306 11.54 19.59 23.78
CA ALA A 306 12.06 18.31 23.32
C ALA A 306 12.00 17.20 24.39
N GLU A 307 12.03 17.57 25.66
CA GLU A 307 11.92 16.67 26.83
C GLU A 307 10.51 16.10 27.01
N ASP A 308 9.50 16.80 26.52
CA ASP A 308 8.07 16.42 26.63
C ASP A 308 7.59 15.60 25.42
N LEU A 309 8.43 15.40 24.42
CA LEU A 309 8.13 14.56 23.27
C LEU A 309 8.24 13.08 23.60
N ASN A 310 7.28 12.31 23.11
CA ASN A 310 7.21 10.86 23.21
C ASN A 310 7.27 10.32 24.67
N PRO A 311 6.45 10.84 25.59
CA PRO A 311 6.41 10.34 26.96
C PRO A 311 5.95 8.89 26.96
N LYS A 312 6.58 8.06 27.79
CA LYS A 312 6.22 6.65 27.95
C LYS A 312 4.95 6.42 28.77
N ILE A 313 4.55 7.42 29.53
CA ILE A 313 3.43 7.32 30.49
C ILE A 313 2.49 8.49 30.28
N TYR A 314 1.23 8.16 30.04
CA TYR A 314 0.10 9.07 30.02
C TYR A 314 -0.81 8.80 31.20
N ARG A 315 -1.64 9.76 31.55
CA ARG A 315 -2.72 9.61 32.50
C ARG A 315 -4.04 9.44 31.74
N ILE A 316 -4.99 8.72 32.31
CA ILE A 316 -6.37 8.68 31.79
C ILE A 316 -6.91 10.10 31.62
N LYS A 317 -7.72 10.32 30.59
CA LYS A 317 -8.33 11.63 30.26
C LYS A 317 -7.34 12.76 29.97
N ASN A 318 -6.10 12.45 29.60
CA ASN A 318 -5.17 13.43 29.07
C ASN A 318 -5.53 13.78 27.63
N GLU A 319 -5.50 15.05 27.31
CA GLU A 319 -5.50 15.48 25.91
C GLU A 319 -4.12 15.22 25.30
N THR A 320 -4.10 14.49 24.21
CA THR A 320 -2.88 14.00 23.58
C THR A 320 -2.90 14.35 22.09
N VAL A 321 -1.77 14.81 21.59
CA VAL A 321 -1.53 15.07 20.17
C VAL A 321 -0.63 13.96 19.63
N PHE A 322 -0.95 13.47 18.44
CA PHE A 322 -0.12 12.53 17.69
C PHE A 322 0.20 13.09 16.33
N ASN A 323 1.47 13.06 15.97
CA ASN A 323 2.01 13.55 14.70
C ASN A 323 2.79 12.43 14.01
N ILE A 324 2.60 12.29 12.70
CA ILE A 324 3.38 11.40 11.86
C ILE A 324 3.80 12.12 10.58
N GLU A 325 5.08 12.04 10.27
CA GLU A 325 5.66 12.58 9.06
C GLU A 325 5.71 11.51 7.97
N VAL A 326 5.16 11.79 6.78
CA VAL A 326 5.12 10.84 5.67
C VAL A 326 5.63 11.50 4.39
N SER A 327 6.50 10.79 3.68
CA SER A 327 7.05 11.18 2.39
C SER A 327 6.77 10.11 1.35
N GLU A 328 6.67 10.51 0.10
CA GLU A 328 6.56 9.60 -1.05
C GLU A 328 7.77 9.79 -1.96
N TYR A 329 8.31 8.68 -2.45
CA TYR A 329 9.38 8.69 -3.44
C TYR A 329 8.79 8.72 -4.85
N VAL A 330 9.19 9.72 -5.62
CA VAL A 330 8.75 9.91 -7.00
C VAL A 330 9.95 10.32 -7.84
N TYR A 331 10.42 9.43 -8.70
CA TYR A 331 11.49 9.68 -9.68
C TYR A 331 12.69 10.47 -9.09
N ASP A 332 13.46 9.85 -8.20
CA ASP A 332 14.68 10.42 -7.62
C ASP A 332 14.47 11.44 -6.48
N LYS A 333 13.24 11.79 -6.11
CA LYS A 333 12.96 12.79 -5.08
C LYS A 333 11.94 12.29 -4.07
N TRP A 334 12.18 12.65 -2.82
CA TRP A 334 11.17 12.57 -1.78
C TRP A 334 10.27 13.80 -1.88
N VAL A 335 8.99 13.57 -1.97
CA VAL A 335 7.95 14.60 -2.00
C VAL A 335 6.98 14.40 -0.86
N PRO A 336 6.28 15.45 -0.41
CA PRO A 336 5.24 15.30 0.60
C PRO A 336 4.17 14.33 0.11
N PHE A 337 3.87 13.32 0.92
CA PHE A 337 2.80 12.38 0.58
C PHE A 337 1.44 13.06 0.70
N GLU A 338 0.61 12.90 -0.31
CA GLU A 338 -0.79 13.30 -0.31
C GLU A 338 -1.67 12.05 -0.40
N VAL A 339 -2.56 11.91 0.56
CA VAL A 339 -3.51 10.79 0.56
C VAL A 339 -4.45 10.91 -0.64
N PRO A 340 -4.59 9.86 -1.47
CA PRO A 340 -5.39 9.94 -2.69
C PRO A 340 -6.88 10.12 -2.40
N GLY A 341 -7.52 11.01 -3.16
CA GLY A 341 -8.98 11.16 -3.22
C GLY A 341 -9.66 11.30 -1.85
N ASP A 342 -10.63 10.43 -1.61
CA ASP A 342 -11.43 10.43 -0.38
C ASP A 342 -10.85 9.57 0.75
N ASP A 343 -9.65 8.98 0.55
CA ASP A 343 -9.00 8.15 1.55
C ASP A 343 -8.47 8.97 2.73
N LYS A 344 -8.19 8.31 3.84
CA LYS A 344 -7.69 8.96 5.06
C LYS A 344 -6.63 8.09 5.72
N LEU A 345 -5.54 8.72 6.10
CA LEU A 345 -4.59 8.12 7.02
C LEU A 345 -5.25 8.09 8.42
N GLN A 346 -5.19 6.96 9.11
CA GLN A 346 -5.88 6.77 10.38
C GLN A 346 -4.91 6.37 11.48
N LEU A 347 -5.11 6.97 12.66
CA LEU A 347 -4.51 6.54 13.91
C LEU A 347 -5.48 5.63 14.65
N GLU A 348 -5.00 4.48 15.08
CA GLU A 348 -5.67 3.61 16.05
C GLU A 348 -4.96 3.73 17.39
N PHE A 349 -5.68 4.09 18.43
CA PHE A 349 -5.21 3.99 19.81
C PHE A 349 -5.81 2.74 20.45
N THR A 350 -4.98 1.73 20.67
CA THR A 350 -5.45 0.37 20.95
C THR A 350 -4.82 -0.23 22.19
N MET A 351 -5.62 -1.03 22.91
CA MET A 351 -5.19 -1.97 23.93
C MET A 351 -5.97 -3.27 23.72
N LEU A 352 -5.43 -4.28 23.06
CA LEU A 352 -6.11 -5.48 22.57
C LEU A 352 -7.09 -5.20 21.42
N SER A 353 -8.03 -4.29 21.60
CA SER A 353 -8.95 -3.78 20.56
C SER A 353 -8.85 -2.26 20.47
N PRO A 354 -9.23 -1.66 19.33
CA PRO A 354 -9.21 -0.21 19.16
C PRO A 354 -10.20 0.49 20.10
N PHE A 355 -9.70 1.46 20.89
CA PHE A 355 -10.53 2.40 21.66
C PHE A 355 -10.88 3.63 20.84
N HIS A 356 -9.91 4.15 20.10
CA HIS A 356 -10.09 5.25 19.17
C HIS A 356 -9.56 4.87 17.80
N ARG A 357 -10.31 5.24 16.76
CA ARG A 357 -9.87 5.22 15.37
C ARG A 357 -10.16 6.58 14.78
N LEU A 358 -9.10 7.37 14.56
CA LEU A 358 -9.17 8.78 14.24
C LEU A 358 -8.50 9.06 12.89
N ALA A 359 -9.14 9.90 12.08
CA ALA A 359 -8.53 10.38 10.86
C ALA A 359 -7.44 11.42 11.19
N LEU A 360 -6.25 11.21 10.66
CA LEU A 360 -5.15 12.15 10.71
C LEU A 360 -5.37 13.25 9.67
N GLN A 361 -5.19 14.51 10.07
CA GLN A 361 -5.33 15.66 9.19
C GLN A 361 -3.96 16.22 8.82
N PRO A 362 -3.76 16.67 7.58
CA PRO A 362 -2.51 17.33 7.21
C PRO A 362 -2.40 18.67 7.93
N THR A 363 -1.32 18.85 8.70
CA THR A 363 -1.10 20.05 9.52
C THR A 363 -0.02 20.93 8.94
N SER A 364 1.09 20.34 8.51
CA SER A 364 2.18 21.07 7.90
C SER A 364 2.78 20.30 6.74
N ARG A 365 3.47 21.04 5.86
CA ARG A 365 4.10 20.48 4.68
C ARG A 365 5.48 21.09 4.52
N THR A 366 6.47 20.24 4.36
CA THR A 366 7.83 20.63 4.00
C THR A 366 8.07 20.37 2.51
N GLU A 367 9.27 20.65 2.00
CA GLU A 367 9.61 20.31 0.61
C GLU A 367 9.62 18.81 0.34
N THR A 368 9.90 17.99 1.35
CA THR A 368 10.10 16.54 1.21
C THR A 368 9.09 15.69 1.94
N SER A 369 8.28 16.26 2.84
CA SER A 369 7.38 15.50 3.70
C SER A 369 6.11 16.27 4.05
N ALA A 370 5.05 15.54 4.41
CA ALA A 370 3.83 16.06 4.99
C ALA A 370 3.67 15.52 6.41
N VAL A 371 3.29 16.38 7.35
CA VAL A 371 2.97 16.01 8.73
C VAL A 371 1.47 15.90 8.87
N TYR A 372 1.04 14.73 9.31
CA TYR A 372 -0.35 14.42 9.63
C TYR A 372 -0.53 14.38 11.14
N SER A 373 -1.55 15.03 11.64
CA SER A 373 -1.80 15.20 13.07
C SER A 373 -3.23 14.87 13.47
N THR A 374 -3.40 14.44 14.71
CA THR A 374 -4.71 14.35 15.36
C THR A 374 -4.58 14.60 16.86
N GLN A 375 -5.61 15.17 17.43
CA GLN A 375 -5.73 15.40 18.87
C GLN A 375 -6.92 14.62 19.42
N PHE A 376 -6.74 13.99 20.57
CA PHE A 376 -7.79 13.22 21.23
C PHE A 376 -7.54 13.11 22.73
N VAL A 377 -8.58 12.69 23.45
CA VAL A 377 -8.51 12.43 24.88
C VAL A 377 -8.26 10.94 25.11
N THR A 378 -7.25 10.60 25.93
CA THR A 378 -6.97 9.22 26.31
C THR A 378 -8.16 8.59 27.03
N PRO A 379 -8.46 7.30 26.82
CA PRO A 379 -9.57 6.60 27.44
C PRO A 379 -9.51 6.61 28.97
N ASP A 380 -10.66 6.36 29.62
CA ASP A 380 -10.79 6.19 31.07
C ASP A 380 -10.40 4.77 31.54
N GLN A 381 -9.47 4.15 30.83
CA GLN A 381 -8.94 2.84 31.16
C GLN A 381 -7.42 2.90 31.25
N HIS A 382 -6.86 2.18 32.22
CA HIS A 382 -5.42 2.05 32.40
C HIS A 382 -4.89 0.78 31.74
N GLY A 383 -3.65 0.80 31.34
CA GLY A 383 -2.99 -0.34 30.75
C GLY A 383 -1.92 0.07 29.73
N ILE A 384 -1.43 -0.90 28.98
CA ILE A 384 -0.48 -0.67 27.90
C ILE A 384 -1.27 -0.44 26.62
N PHE A 385 -1.20 0.76 26.12
CA PHE A 385 -1.80 1.17 24.86
C PHE A 385 -0.74 1.29 23.79
N SER A 386 -1.16 1.27 22.55
CA SER A 386 -0.30 1.56 21.40
C SER A 386 -0.97 2.54 20.46
N PHE A 387 -0.19 3.53 20.04
CA PHE A 387 -0.46 4.32 18.85
C PHE A 387 -0.11 3.45 17.63
N ARG A 388 -1.07 3.17 16.78
CA ARG A 388 -0.88 2.33 15.62
C ARG A 388 -1.36 3.06 14.37
N VAL A 389 -0.48 3.18 13.39
CA VAL A 389 -0.83 3.66 12.06
C VAL A 389 -0.62 2.51 11.09
N ASN A 390 -1.71 2.08 10.45
CA ASN A 390 -1.69 0.99 9.50
C ASN A 390 -2.32 1.46 8.20
N TYR A 391 -1.48 1.76 7.21
CA TYR A 391 -1.91 2.22 5.90
C TYR A 391 -1.43 1.26 4.83
N LYS A 392 -2.35 0.47 4.31
CA LYS A 392 -2.10 -0.54 3.27
C LYS A 392 -3.04 -0.28 2.11
N ARG A 393 -2.49 0.19 1.01
CA ARG A 393 -3.24 0.50 -0.21
C ARG A 393 -2.55 -0.13 -1.42
N PRO A 394 -3.33 -0.57 -2.42
CA PRO A 394 -2.77 -1.06 -3.67
C PRO A 394 -1.80 -0.03 -4.27
N PHE A 395 -0.71 -0.51 -4.80
CA PHE A 395 0.34 0.26 -5.48
C PHE A 395 1.18 1.20 -4.61
N LEU A 396 0.89 1.35 -3.32
CA LEU A 396 1.72 2.10 -2.36
C LEU A 396 2.41 1.13 -1.40
N THR A 397 3.63 1.45 -0.98
CA THR A 397 4.29 0.64 0.06
C THR A 397 3.53 0.73 1.39
N ASN A 398 3.51 -0.37 2.12
CA ASN A 398 2.77 -0.45 3.37
C ASN A 398 3.42 0.40 4.46
N ILE A 399 2.60 1.12 5.21
CA ILE A 399 2.99 1.75 6.47
C ILE A 399 2.37 0.93 7.60
N GLU A 400 3.21 0.47 8.53
CA GLU A 400 2.78 -0.25 9.73
C GLU A 400 3.67 0.18 10.89
N GLU A 401 3.23 1.24 11.60
CA GLU A 401 3.96 1.82 12.72
C GLU A 401 3.21 1.57 14.02
N LYS A 402 3.95 1.25 15.08
CA LYS A 402 3.42 0.96 16.40
C LYS A 402 4.31 1.54 17.49
N HIS A 403 3.75 2.44 18.30
CA HIS A 403 4.43 2.99 19.48
C HIS A 403 3.64 2.63 20.74
N GLU A 404 4.28 1.98 21.70
CA GLU A 404 3.64 1.54 22.94
C GLU A 404 3.83 2.57 24.04
N VAL A 405 2.73 2.84 24.77
CA VAL A 405 2.70 3.76 25.90
C VAL A 405 1.86 3.18 27.04
N THR A 406 2.19 3.57 28.26
CA THR A 406 1.41 3.18 29.44
C THR A 406 0.43 4.28 29.80
N VAL A 407 -0.84 3.94 29.95
CA VAL A 407 -1.86 4.84 30.49
C VAL A 407 -2.12 4.44 31.95
N ARG A 408 -1.90 5.37 32.88
CA ARG A 408 -2.13 5.17 34.30
C ARG A 408 -3.41 5.85 34.80
N HIS A 409 -3.93 5.42 35.91
CA HIS A 409 -4.97 6.13 36.63
C HIS A 409 -4.50 7.47 37.20
N PHE A 410 -5.44 8.25 37.68
CA PHE A 410 -5.15 9.41 38.55
C PHE A 410 -4.36 8.96 39.75
N ALA A 411 -3.31 9.70 40.10
CA ALA A 411 -2.70 9.60 41.40
C ALA A 411 -3.67 10.15 42.46
N HIS A 412 -3.46 9.82 43.74
CA HIS A 412 -4.38 10.18 44.79
C HIS A 412 -4.64 11.68 44.91
N ASP A 413 -3.65 12.50 44.63
CA ASP A 413 -3.67 13.97 44.66
C ASP A 413 -4.19 14.60 43.34
N GLU A 414 -4.31 13.83 42.27
CA GLU A 414 -4.77 14.29 40.96
C GLU A 414 -6.29 14.22 40.77
N TYR A 415 -7.02 13.56 41.69
CA TYR A 415 -8.46 13.53 41.62
C TYR A 415 -9.03 14.92 41.81
N PRO A 416 -10.03 15.37 41.02
CA PRO A 416 -10.64 16.67 41.16
C PRO A 416 -11.27 16.77 42.55
N ARG A 417 -10.87 17.79 43.32
CA ARG A 417 -11.44 18.03 44.63
C ARG A 417 -12.88 18.52 44.47
N SER A 418 -13.81 17.86 45.16
CA SER A 418 -15.18 18.34 45.26
C SER A 418 -15.26 19.39 46.34
N TRP A 419 -15.44 20.66 45.98
CA TRP A 419 -15.71 21.76 46.90
C TRP A 419 -17.17 21.77 47.38
N ALA A 420 -18.06 21.15 46.60
CA ALA A 420 -19.46 20.99 46.95
C ALA A 420 -19.71 19.57 47.43
N ILE A 421 -20.05 19.39 48.68
CA ILE A 421 -20.52 18.10 49.20
C ILE A 421 -21.93 17.89 48.64
N SER A 422 -22.07 16.97 47.66
CA SER A 422 -23.40 16.62 47.13
C SER A 422 -24.25 15.99 48.24
N GLY A 423 -25.45 16.50 48.45
CA GLY A 423 -26.35 16.04 49.50
C GLY A 423 -26.09 16.64 50.90
N GLY A 424 -25.11 17.52 51.06
CA GLY A 424 -24.81 18.19 52.35
C GLY A 424 -25.98 19.00 52.92
N TRP A 425 -26.87 19.51 52.08
CA TRP A 425 -28.06 20.24 52.48
C TRP A 425 -28.99 19.45 53.39
N VAL A 426 -29.14 18.17 53.22
CA VAL A 426 -29.97 17.31 54.07
C VAL A 426 -29.43 17.28 55.50
N TRP A 427 -28.12 17.15 55.64
CA TRP A 427 -27.45 17.14 56.93
C TRP A 427 -27.49 18.52 57.62
N ILE A 428 -27.26 19.58 56.82
CA ILE A 428 -27.36 20.95 57.32
C ILE A 428 -28.80 21.28 57.77
N ALA A 429 -29.79 20.94 56.97
CA ALA A 429 -31.18 21.12 57.25
C ALA A 429 -31.60 20.31 58.54
N GLY A 430 -31.11 19.05 58.59
CA GLY A 430 -31.32 18.23 59.80
C GLY A 430 -30.73 18.86 61.09
N LEU A 431 -29.49 19.35 60.99
CA LEU A 431 -28.85 20.05 62.13
C LEU A 431 -29.64 21.27 62.54
N TRP A 432 -30.04 22.14 61.67
CA TRP A 432 -30.81 23.34 61.96
C TRP A 432 -32.21 23.03 62.43
N SER A 433 -32.86 21.97 61.97
CA SER A 433 -34.19 21.56 62.51
C SER A 433 -34.12 21.07 63.91
N VAL A 434 -33.06 20.35 64.33
CA VAL A 434 -32.83 19.91 65.70
C VAL A 434 -32.57 21.13 66.62
N ILE A 435 -31.69 22.03 66.18
CA ILE A 435 -31.39 23.27 66.96
C ILE A 435 -32.65 24.11 67.05
N GLY A 436 -33.38 24.35 65.98
CA GLY A 436 -34.61 25.11 65.98
C GLY A 436 -35.69 24.47 66.83
N GLY A 437 -35.86 23.18 66.77
CA GLY A 437 -36.78 22.40 67.63
C GLY A 437 -36.42 22.46 69.05
N PHE A 438 -35.15 22.38 69.44
CA PHE A 438 -34.68 22.52 70.81
C PHE A 438 -34.96 23.95 71.38
N LEU A 439 -34.61 24.96 70.56
CA LEU A 439 -34.90 26.35 71.00
C LEU A 439 -36.40 26.63 71.17
N ALA A 440 -37.23 26.13 70.26
CA ALA A 440 -38.67 26.21 70.36
C ALA A 440 -39.18 25.48 71.59
N PHE A 441 -38.68 24.31 71.90
CA PHE A 441 -39.00 23.59 73.12
C PHE A 441 -38.64 24.37 74.36
N VAL A 442 -37.43 24.94 74.44
CA VAL A 442 -36.98 25.77 75.56
C VAL A 442 -37.89 26.98 75.74
N VAL A 443 -38.24 27.67 74.66
CA VAL A 443 -39.16 28.81 74.72
C VAL A 443 -40.53 28.37 75.24
N VAL A 444 -41.12 27.35 74.72
CA VAL A 444 -42.41 26.81 75.15
C VAL A 444 -42.34 26.38 76.62
N TRP A 445 -41.24 25.74 77.02
CA TRP A 445 -41.06 25.30 78.45
C TRP A 445 -40.92 26.49 79.40
N LEU A 446 -40.18 27.53 79.09
CA LEU A 446 -39.99 28.72 79.85
C LEU A 446 -41.27 29.53 79.95
N TYR A 447 -42.08 29.57 78.91
CA TYR A 447 -43.37 30.32 78.96
C TYR A 447 -44.57 29.47 79.36
N SER A 448 -44.41 28.17 79.59
CA SER A 448 -45.45 27.33 80.10
C SER A 448 -45.68 27.66 81.56
N ALA A 449 -46.76 28.34 81.88
CA ALA A 449 -47.11 28.62 83.25
C ALA A 449 -47.55 27.32 83.99
N PRO A 450 -47.03 27.04 85.20
CA PRO A 450 -47.51 25.87 85.96
C PRO A 450 -49.01 26.05 86.21
N THR A 451 -49.83 25.06 85.89
CA THR A 451 -51.26 25.04 86.29
C THR A 451 -51.35 25.05 87.80
N ALA A 452 -51.78 26.16 88.33
CA ALA A 452 -52.05 26.26 89.77
C ALA A 452 -53.17 25.27 90.09
N ASP A 453 -52.83 24.23 90.85
CA ASP A 453 -53.83 23.36 91.51
C ASP A 453 -54.71 24.15 92.40
N LYS A 454 -55.96 24.35 91.99
CA LYS A 454 -57.00 24.89 92.90
C LYS A 454 -57.28 23.82 93.95
N ALA A 455 -56.65 24.01 95.09
CA ALA A 455 -56.99 23.23 96.25
C ALA A 455 -58.50 23.36 96.59
N LYS A 456 -59.26 22.28 96.37
CA LYS A 456 -60.61 22.17 96.88
C LYS A 456 -60.59 22.24 98.41
N LYS A 457 -61.12 23.32 98.98
CA LYS A 457 -61.51 23.37 100.40
C LYS A 457 -62.69 22.44 100.56
N THR A 458 -62.51 21.31 101.22
CA THR A 458 -63.61 20.53 101.84
C THR A 458 -63.92 21.11 103.14
N GLN A 459 -65.19 21.52 103.35
CA GLN A 459 -65.88 21.60 104.60
C GLN A 459 -66.42 20.26 104.98
#